data_34599c316a25281b0924392efb9f2e21
#
_entry.id   34599c316a25281b0924392efb9f2e21
#
_cell.length_a   1.000
_cell.length_b   1.000
_cell.length_c   1.000
_cell.angle_alpha   90.00
_cell.angle_beta   90.00
_cell.angle_gamma   90.00
#
_symmetry.space_group_name_H-M   'P 1'
#
loop_
_entity.id
_entity.type
_entity.pdbx_description
1 polymer ?
#
loop_
_entity_poly.entity_id
_entity_poly.type
_entity_poly.pdbx_seq_one_letter_code
_entity_poly.pdbx_strand_id
1 'polypeptide(L)'
;MQGSVAVVGNGVAGFACASRLGEHGVDVTMIGPGLPHDRPPLSKRALATGRLPLLADEEKLAARGIRHLDGRVVAADLASHVLTVAPRDGGDPVELVPERIVWATGLTYPRPPIPGADTVAENSTGAGMLELAAQVAEDGRRIVVIGAGLIGTETAATLSARHQVTLVDMLDRPLARFLPRLSEAALATLGELGVTFLADVQITEIERNGAGSVVRTATHGDLACDVVVSAAGFRTSLPETLAPDRRSLTVDVDGSLRVVGLEGVFACGDCIAFPHPRYGRLAIPHWDHALHSGRQAADSVLDIGEAYHRDPYFFSDIGPLRIQQVGLAADAVEWRDDDGLLIGRDAQDRITAVVFLNAPARLREARDLLAAATRP
;
A
#
# COMPACT_ATOMS: atom_id res chain seq x y z
N MET A 1 -33.67 -2.30 -12.12
CA MET A 1 -32.40 -1.70 -12.59
C MET A 1 -31.53 -1.53 -11.37
N GLN A 2 -30.33 -2.09 -11.36
CA GLN A 2 -29.38 -1.83 -10.28
C GLN A 2 -28.88 -0.39 -10.49
N GLY A 3 -28.93 0.43 -9.43
CA GLY A 3 -28.58 1.83 -9.49
C GLY A 3 -27.12 2.10 -9.83
N SER A 4 -26.79 3.36 -10.12
CA SER A 4 -25.42 3.78 -10.46
C SER A 4 -24.49 3.73 -9.24
N VAL A 5 -23.26 3.25 -9.42
CA VAL A 5 -22.25 3.18 -8.36
C VAL A 5 -21.01 3.97 -8.75
N ALA A 6 -20.57 4.86 -7.87
CA ALA A 6 -19.26 5.51 -8.00
C ALA A 6 -18.22 4.81 -7.12
N VAL A 7 -17.11 4.39 -7.73
CA VAL A 7 -15.94 3.84 -7.03
C VAL A 7 -14.85 4.90 -7.03
N VAL A 8 -14.57 5.48 -5.86
CA VAL A 8 -13.58 6.55 -5.69
C VAL A 8 -12.21 5.96 -5.35
N GLY A 9 -11.33 5.95 -6.32
CA GLY A 9 -10.00 5.33 -6.30
C GLY A 9 -9.91 4.20 -7.32
N ASN A 10 -8.85 4.22 -8.12
CA ASN A 10 -8.57 3.24 -9.18
C ASN A 10 -7.35 2.34 -8.88
N GLY A 11 -6.96 2.24 -7.61
CA GLY A 11 -5.99 1.24 -7.16
C GLY A 11 -6.56 -0.18 -7.17
N VAL A 12 -5.81 -1.14 -6.62
CA VAL A 12 -6.19 -2.57 -6.60
C VAL A 12 -7.58 -2.79 -6.00
N ALA A 13 -7.92 -2.15 -4.88
CA ALA A 13 -9.22 -2.31 -4.23
C ALA A 13 -10.36 -1.75 -5.09
N GLY A 14 -10.21 -0.52 -5.58
CA GLY A 14 -11.23 0.12 -6.43
C GLY A 14 -11.44 -0.63 -7.74
N PHE A 15 -10.35 -1.04 -8.40
CA PHE A 15 -10.44 -1.84 -9.63
C PHE A 15 -11.09 -3.22 -9.39
N ALA A 16 -10.75 -3.89 -8.28
CA ALA A 16 -11.38 -5.18 -7.94
C ALA A 16 -12.88 -5.03 -7.65
N CYS A 17 -13.26 -3.95 -6.96
CA CYS A 17 -14.65 -3.61 -6.70
C CYS A 17 -15.41 -3.30 -8.01
N ALA A 18 -14.88 -2.36 -8.81
CA ALA A 18 -15.51 -1.95 -10.07
C ALA A 18 -15.66 -3.13 -11.06
N SER A 19 -14.63 -3.99 -11.17
CA SER A 19 -14.68 -5.18 -12.02
C SER A 19 -15.77 -6.14 -11.56
N ARG A 20 -15.88 -6.41 -10.26
CA ARG A 20 -16.88 -7.30 -9.69
C ARG A 20 -18.31 -6.78 -9.91
N LEU A 21 -18.52 -5.46 -9.74
CA LEU A 21 -19.80 -4.81 -10.02
C LEU A 21 -20.15 -4.89 -11.52
N GLY A 22 -19.19 -4.62 -12.40
CA GLY A 22 -19.39 -4.71 -13.85
C GLY A 22 -19.74 -6.11 -14.32
N GLU A 23 -19.13 -7.18 -13.74
CA GLU A 23 -19.48 -8.59 -13.97
C GLU A 23 -20.97 -8.89 -13.66
N HIS A 24 -21.59 -8.09 -12.78
CA HIS A 24 -23.01 -8.21 -12.44
C HIS A 24 -23.91 -7.18 -13.17
N GLY A 25 -23.35 -6.48 -14.17
CA GLY A 25 -24.12 -5.55 -15.00
C GLY A 25 -24.53 -4.25 -14.31
N VAL A 26 -23.84 -3.85 -13.25
CA VAL A 26 -24.04 -2.56 -12.58
C VAL A 26 -23.45 -1.42 -13.41
N ASP A 27 -24.13 -0.26 -13.46
CA ASP A 27 -23.57 0.97 -14.03
C ASP A 27 -22.48 1.54 -13.08
N VAL A 28 -21.20 1.36 -13.44
CA VAL A 28 -20.06 1.71 -12.59
C VAL A 28 -19.29 2.87 -13.17
N THR A 29 -19.09 3.92 -12.38
CA THR A 29 -18.09 4.96 -12.65
C THR A 29 -16.93 4.81 -11.69
N MET A 30 -15.75 4.44 -12.21
CA MET A 30 -14.50 4.40 -11.45
C MET A 30 -13.76 5.73 -11.62
N ILE A 31 -13.41 6.38 -10.51
CA ILE A 31 -12.79 7.71 -10.49
C ILE A 31 -11.37 7.58 -9.95
N GLY A 32 -10.38 8.04 -10.70
CA GLY A 32 -8.99 8.04 -10.24
C GLY A 32 -8.02 8.51 -11.33
N PRO A 33 -6.84 9.02 -10.93
CA PRO A 33 -5.88 9.58 -11.87
C PRO A 33 -5.18 8.47 -12.68
N GLY A 34 -5.25 8.58 -14.01
CA GLY A 34 -4.66 7.63 -14.95
C GLY A 34 -5.31 6.24 -14.87
N LEU A 35 -4.78 5.30 -15.66
CA LEU A 35 -5.29 3.93 -15.69
C LEU A 35 -4.98 3.13 -14.42
N PRO A 36 -5.85 2.18 -14.05
CA PRO A 36 -5.62 1.31 -12.90
C PRO A 36 -4.35 0.47 -13.08
N HIS A 37 -3.49 0.47 -12.09
CA HIS A 37 -2.23 -0.25 -12.11
C HIS A 37 -1.95 -0.97 -10.79
N ASP A 38 -1.15 -2.03 -10.88
CA ASP A 38 -0.74 -2.82 -9.72
C ASP A 38 0.36 -2.10 -8.94
N ARG A 39 0.29 -2.11 -7.62
CA ARG A 39 1.22 -1.37 -6.75
C ARG A 39 2.45 -2.15 -6.30
N PRO A 40 2.39 -3.44 -5.94
CA PRO A 40 3.57 -4.18 -5.51
C PRO A 40 4.75 -4.15 -6.48
N PRO A 41 4.55 -4.11 -7.81
CA PRO A 41 5.65 -3.98 -8.75
C PRO A 41 6.33 -2.61 -8.79
N LEU A 42 5.74 -1.53 -8.22
CA LEU A 42 6.27 -0.17 -8.32
C LEU A 42 7.65 -0.01 -7.68
N SER A 43 7.93 -0.70 -6.57
CA SER A 43 9.25 -0.74 -5.92
C SER A 43 10.23 -1.76 -6.52
N LYS A 44 9.78 -2.53 -7.51
CA LYS A 44 10.51 -3.69 -8.09
C LYS A 44 10.58 -3.58 -9.62
N ARG A 45 9.93 -4.54 -10.31
CA ARG A 45 9.98 -4.68 -11.77
C ARG A 45 9.55 -3.41 -12.51
N ALA A 46 8.53 -2.71 -12.05
CA ALA A 46 8.06 -1.49 -12.71
C ALA A 46 9.13 -0.40 -12.65
N LEU A 47 9.76 -0.20 -11.48
CA LEU A 47 10.88 0.73 -11.32
C LEU A 47 12.07 0.34 -12.20
N ALA A 48 12.45 -0.94 -12.22
CA ALA A 48 13.57 -1.43 -13.02
C ALA A 48 13.35 -1.27 -14.53
N THR A 49 12.09 -1.31 -15.00
CA THR A 49 11.76 -1.24 -16.44
C THR A 49 11.18 0.09 -16.89
N GLY A 50 10.82 0.99 -15.97
CA GLY A 50 10.13 2.25 -16.27
C GLY A 50 8.74 2.04 -16.88
N ARG A 51 8.06 0.91 -16.60
CA ARG A 51 6.75 0.59 -17.17
C ARG A 51 5.71 0.33 -16.08
N LEU A 52 4.56 1.00 -16.18
CA LEU A 52 3.44 0.74 -15.27
C LEU A 52 2.82 -0.64 -15.52
N PRO A 53 2.60 -1.43 -14.48
CA PRO A 53 1.90 -2.71 -14.55
C PRO A 53 0.38 -2.47 -14.56
N LEU A 54 -0.19 -2.11 -15.71
CA LEU A 54 -1.62 -1.83 -15.82
C LEU A 54 -2.45 -3.07 -15.49
N LEU A 55 -3.51 -2.88 -14.70
CA LEU A 55 -4.54 -3.88 -14.42
C LEU A 55 -5.55 -3.95 -15.57
N ALA A 56 -5.86 -2.81 -16.17
CA ALA A 56 -6.69 -2.69 -17.36
C ALA A 56 -6.33 -1.41 -18.14
N ASP A 57 -6.55 -1.46 -19.44
CA ASP A 57 -6.61 -0.31 -20.33
C ASP A 57 -8.07 0.13 -20.54
N GLU A 58 -8.31 1.24 -21.26
CA GLU A 58 -9.66 1.77 -21.50
C GLU A 58 -10.59 0.76 -22.18
N GLU A 59 -10.06 -0.02 -23.12
CA GLU A 59 -10.84 -1.03 -23.83
C GLU A 59 -11.33 -2.14 -22.88
N LYS A 60 -10.44 -2.61 -22.00
CA LYS A 60 -10.79 -3.62 -21.00
C LYS A 60 -11.74 -3.10 -19.93
N LEU A 61 -11.64 -1.82 -19.56
CA LEU A 61 -12.59 -1.18 -18.65
C LEU A 61 -13.97 -1.11 -19.28
N ALA A 62 -14.05 -0.60 -20.52
CA ALA A 62 -15.29 -0.50 -21.27
C ALA A 62 -15.95 -1.88 -21.50
N ALA A 63 -15.15 -2.90 -21.84
CA ALA A 63 -15.64 -4.28 -22.00
C ALA A 63 -16.24 -4.90 -20.71
N ARG A 64 -15.89 -4.34 -19.53
CA ARG A 64 -16.47 -4.69 -18.22
C ARG A 64 -17.64 -3.80 -17.81
N GLY A 65 -18.08 -2.87 -18.67
CA GLY A 65 -19.12 -1.90 -18.32
C GLY A 65 -18.66 -0.84 -17.29
N ILE A 66 -17.36 -0.61 -17.18
CA ILE A 66 -16.79 0.37 -16.25
C ILE A 66 -16.49 1.66 -17.04
N ARG A 67 -17.15 2.75 -16.66
CA ARG A 67 -16.78 4.09 -17.12
C ARG A 67 -15.63 4.60 -16.27
N HIS A 68 -14.48 4.88 -16.85
CA HIS A 68 -13.36 5.50 -16.17
C HIS A 68 -13.44 7.03 -16.29
N LEU A 69 -13.33 7.71 -15.15
CA LEU A 69 -13.21 9.16 -15.07
C LEU A 69 -11.81 9.51 -14.57
N ASP A 70 -10.94 9.90 -15.49
CA ASP A 70 -9.55 10.31 -15.17
C ASP A 70 -9.58 11.67 -14.46
N GLY A 71 -9.56 11.60 -13.13
CA GLY A 71 -9.71 12.79 -12.31
C GLY A 71 -9.56 12.47 -10.81
N ARG A 72 -9.87 13.47 -10.01
CA ARG A 72 -9.79 13.40 -8.55
C ARG A 72 -11.02 14.00 -7.92
N VAL A 73 -11.62 13.29 -6.96
CA VAL A 73 -12.69 13.85 -6.13
C VAL A 73 -12.10 14.97 -5.27
N VAL A 74 -12.57 16.18 -5.45
CA VAL A 74 -12.12 17.40 -4.75
C VAL A 74 -13.11 17.86 -3.68
N ALA A 75 -14.40 17.46 -3.78
CA ALA A 75 -15.40 17.64 -2.76
C ALA A 75 -16.34 16.44 -2.73
N ALA A 76 -16.86 16.09 -1.56
CA ALA A 76 -17.80 15.01 -1.37
C ALA A 76 -18.79 15.37 -0.25
N ASP A 77 -20.07 15.39 -0.59
CA ASP A 77 -21.17 15.31 0.38
C ASP A 77 -21.70 13.87 0.36
N LEU A 78 -21.23 13.06 1.30
CA LEU A 78 -21.53 11.64 1.34
C LEU A 78 -22.94 11.33 1.86
N ALA A 79 -23.57 12.29 2.56
CA ALA A 79 -24.95 12.12 3.05
C ALA A 79 -25.97 12.29 1.91
N SER A 80 -25.70 13.17 0.96
CA SER A 80 -26.51 13.37 -0.25
C SER A 80 -25.95 12.66 -1.49
N HIS A 81 -24.87 11.91 -1.36
CA HIS A 81 -24.15 11.22 -2.43
C HIS A 81 -23.64 12.13 -3.56
N VAL A 82 -23.31 13.39 -3.26
CA VAL A 82 -22.77 14.33 -4.25
C VAL A 82 -21.25 14.29 -4.24
N LEU A 83 -20.66 14.02 -5.41
CA LEU A 83 -19.20 14.02 -5.62
C LEU A 83 -18.84 15.06 -6.67
N THR A 84 -17.91 15.96 -6.34
CA THR A 84 -17.31 16.88 -7.32
C THR A 84 -15.96 16.35 -7.75
N VAL A 85 -15.82 16.08 -9.04
CA VAL A 85 -14.59 15.50 -9.64
C VAL A 85 -13.89 16.55 -10.48
N ALA A 86 -12.65 16.87 -10.17
CA ALA A 86 -11.77 17.67 -11.03
C ALA A 86 -11.08 16.74 -12.04
N PRO A 87 -11.33 16.90 -13.35
CA PRO A 87 -10.67 16.14 -14.39
C PRO A 87 -9.17 16.43 -14.43
N ARG A 88 -8.37 15.42 -14.79
CA ARG A 88 -6.90 15.55 -14.82
C ARG A 88 -6.40 16.45 -15.96
N ASP A 89 -7.14 16.57 -17.02
CA ASP A 89 -6.83 17.42 -18.17
C ASP A 89 -7.05 18.92 -17.92
N GLY A 90 -7.54 19.29 -16.72
CA GLY A 90 -7.81 20.67 -16.33
C GLY A 90 -9.15 21.21 -16.81
N GLY A 91 -10.05 20.34 -17.27
CA GLY A 91 -11.43 20.69 -17.60
C GLY A 91 -12.24 21.16 -16.38
N ASP A 92 -13.46 21.64 -16.62
CA ASP A 92 -14.37 22.06 -15.56
C ASP A 92 -14.72 20.87 -14.64
N PRO A 93 -14.86 21.10 -13.34
CA PRO A 93 -15.30 20.07 -12.40
C PRO A 93 -16.66 19.47 -12.80
N VAL A 94 -16.77 18.14 -12.66
CA VAL A 94 -17.98 17.38 -12.98
C VAL A 94 -18.64 16.96 -11.66
N GLU A 95 -19.95 17.19 -11.56
CA GLU A 95 -20.76 16.70 -10.43
C GLU A 95 -21.36 15.34 -10.78
N LEU A 96 -21.28 14.39 -9.85
CA LEU A 96 -21.87 13.06 -9.91
C LEU A 96 -22.78 12.86 -8.71
N VAL A 97 -23.95 12.24 -8.94
CA VAL A 97 -24.91 11.88 -7.88
C VAL A 97 -25.23 10.37 -8.03
N PRO A 98 -24.31 9.47 -7.64
CA PRO A 98 -24.57 8.04 -7.71
C PRO A 98 -25.53 7.58 -6.60
N GLU A 99 -26.21 6.46 -6.82
CA GLU A 99 -27.05 5.85 -5.77
C GLU A 99 -26.21 5.24 -4.64
N ARG A 100 -25.02 4.74 -4.95
CA ARG A 100 -24.08 4.17 -3.96
C ARG A 100 -22.64 4.64 -4.24
N ILE A 101 -21.86 4.78 -3.17
CA ILE A 101 -20.46 5.19 -3.24
C ILE A 101 -19.58 4.11 -2.59
N VAL A 102 -18.49 3.75 -3.25
CA VAL A 102 -17.43 2.91 -2.66
C VAL A 102 -16.15 3.74 -2.57
N TRP A 103 -15.67 4.00 -1.35
CA TRP A 103 -14.44 4.75 -1.12
C TRP A 103 -13.23 3.82 -1.07
N ALA A 104 -12.31 3.96 -2.00
CA ALA A 104 -11.17 3.07 -2.22
C ALA A 104 -9.86 3.84 -2.50
N THR A 105 -9.68 5.01 -1.89
CA THR A 105 -8.55 5.91 -2.16
C THR A 105 -7.21 5.42 -1.60
N GLY A 106 -7.23 4.42 -0.72
CA GLY A 106 -6.02 3.80 -0.17
C GLY A 106 -5.16 4.76 0.64
N LEU A 107 -3.84 4.66 0.47
CA LEU A 107 -2.85 5.47 1.17
C LEU A 107 -2.13 6.41 0.21
N THR A 108 -1.73 7.55 0.75
CA THR A 108 -0.78 8.50 0.14
C THR A 108 0.52 8.48 0.93
N TYR A 109 1.60 8.82 0.27
CA TYR A 109 2.93 8.86 0.87
C TYR A 109 3.40 10.32 0.85
N PRO A 110 3.19 11.06 1.94
CA PRO A 110 3.61 12.45 2.01
C PRO A 110 5.13 12.52 1.98
N ARG A 111 5.63 13.60 1.44
CA ARG A 111 7.05 13.93 1.62
C ARG A 111 7.34 14.11 3.10
N PRO A 112 8.51 13.67 3.58
CA PRO A 112 8.87 13.87 4.98
C PRO A 112 8.89 15.36 5.32
N PRO A 113 8.54 15.76 6.55
CA PRO A 113 8.56 17.16 6.98
C PRO A 113 10.00 17.63 7.25
N ILE A 114 10.84 17.59 6.22
CA ILE A 114 12.26 17.95 6.24
C ILE A 114 12.45 19.09 5.25
N PRO A 115 13.16 20.17 5.59
CA PRO A 115 13.51 21.23 4.64
C PRO A 115 14.12 20.65 3.36
N GLY A 116 13.66 21.10 2.18
CA GLY A 116 14.11 20.62 0.87
C GLY A 116 13.50 19.30 0.40
N ALA A 117 12.60 18.68 1.16
CA ALA A 117 11.94 17.43 0.77
C ALA A 117 10.99 17.56 -0.44
N ASP A 118 10.68 18.76 -0.90
CA ASP A 118 9.94 19.03 -2.14
C ASP A 118 10.68 18.54 -3.38
N THR A 119 12.00 18.36 -3.29
CA THR A 119 12.86 17.87 -4.38
C THR A 119 13.04 16.34 -4.40
N VAL A 120 12.50 15.63 -3.43
CA VAL A 120 12.68 14.19 -3.25
C VAL A 120 11.75 13.41 -4.19
N ALA A 121 12.29 12.41 -4.87
CA ALA A 121 11.52 11.47 -5.68
C ALA A 121 10.70 10.50 -4.79
N GLU A 122 9.65 9.94 -5.34
CA GLU A 122 8.83 8.93 -4.68
C GLU A 122 8.46 7.81 -5.66
N ASN A 123 8.20 6.61 -5.18
CA ASN A 123 7.80 5.46 -5.99
C ASN A 123 6.51 4.80 -5.50
N SER A 124 5.76 5.49 -4.69
CA SER A 124 4.51 4.99 -4.11
C SER A 124 3.29 5.21 -5.01
N THR A 125 3.40 6.10 -5.99
CA THR A 125 2.42 6.31 -7.05
C THR A 125 2.98 5.88 -8.41
N GLY A 126 2.09 5.59 -9.37
CA GLY A 126 2.53 5.27 -10.73
C GLY A 126 3.30 6.41 -11.39
N ALA A 127 2.86 7.66 -11.18
CA ALA A 127 3.52 8.85 -11.74
C ALA A 127 4.92 9.05 -11.11
N GLY A 128 5.01 8.99 -9.79
CA GLY A 128 6.28 9.14 -9.07
C GLY A 128 7.28 8.04 -9.43
N MET A 129 6.82 6.80 -9.57
CA MET A 129 7.67 5.69 -10.03
C MET A 129 8.22 5.95 -11.45
N LEU A 130 7.40 6.43 -12.38
CA LEU A 130 7.85 6.75 -13.74
C LEU A 130 8.86 7.89 -13.74
N GLU A 131 8.64 8.91 -12.92
CA GLU A 131 9.56 10.02 -12.74
C GLU A 131 10.90 9.55 -12.13
N LEU A 132 10.85 8.74 -11.08
CA LEU A 132 12.05 8.14 -10.49
C LEU A 132 12.80 7.27 -11.50
N ALA A 133 12.10 6.41 -12.25
CA ALA A 133 12.72 5.57 -13.27
C ALA A 133 13.45 6.39 -14.35
N ALA A 134 12.88 7.54 -14.73
CA ALA A 134 13.54 8.47 -15.68
C ALA A 134 14.78 9.12 -15.07
N GLN A 135 14.75 9.52 -13.78
CA GLN A 135 15.90 10.10 -13.08
C GLN A 135 17.07 9.12 -12.92
N VAL A 136 16.77 7.82 -12.82
CA VAL A 136 17.77 6.74 -12.66
C VAL A 136 17.98 5.92 -13.93
N ALA A 137 17.64 6.47 -15.11
CA ALA A 137 17.79 5.77 -16.38
C ALA A 137 19.26 5.43 -16.73
N GLU A 138 20.17 6.31 -16.36
CA GLU A 138 21.63 6.12 -16.52
C GLU A 138 22.21 5.38 -15.33
N ASP A 139 23.10 4.41 -15.57
CA ASP A 139 23.76 3.61 -14.54
C ASP A 139 24.74 4.42 -13.67
N GLY A 140 25.09 3.86 -12.51
CA GLY A 140 26.15 4.38 -11.65
C GLY A 140 25.75 5.60 -10.80
N ARG A 141 24.48 5.96 -10.74
CA ARG A 141 23.99 7.04 -9.86
C ARG A 141 24.20 6.69 -8.38
N ARG A 142 24.51 7.71 -7.57
CA ARG A 142 24.51 7.63 -6.12
C ARG A 142 23.12 7.98 -5.63
N ILE A 143 22.46 7.05 -4.94
CA ILE A 143 21.06 7.20 -4.53
C ILE A 143 20.97 7.06 -3.01
N VAL A 144 20.29 8.00 -2.37
CA VAL A 144 19.90 7.90 -0.96
C VAL A 144 18.41 7.56 -0.90
N VAL A 145 18.08 6.42 -0.27
CA VAL A 145 16.69 6.00 0.00
C VAL A 145 16.39 6.26 1.47
N ILE A 146 15.36 7.06 1.76
CA ILE A 146 14.93 7.44 3.10
C ILE A 146 13.79 6.55 3.57
N GLY A 147 14.02 5.81 4.65
CA GLY A 147 13.07 4.87 5.26
C GLY A 147 13.34 3.42 4.87
N ALA A 148 13.67 2.59 5.87
CA ALA A 148 14.00 1.16 5.71
C ALA A 148 12.82 0.23 6.09
N GLY A 149 11.57 0.66 5.80
CA GLY A 149 10.39 -0.20 5.79
C GLY A 149 10.36 -1.11 4.54
N LEU A 150 9.24 -1.82 4.32
CA LEU A 150 9.08 -2.75 3.18
C LEU A 150 9.37 -2.08 1.84
N ILE A 151 8.76 -0.92 1.56
CA ILE A 151 8.93 -0.23 0.28
C ILE A 151 10.37 0.25 0.10
N GLY A 152 10.98 0.82 1.14
CA GLY A 152 12.35 1.33 1.05
C GLY A 152 13.39 0.24 0.84
N THR A 153 13.26 -0.89 1.55
CA THR A 153 14.15 -2.06 1.36
C THR A 153 14.01 -2.68 -0.03
N GLU A 154 12.77 -2.81 -0.54
CA GLU A 154 12.51 -3.28 -1.91
C GLU A 154 13.09 -2.32 -2.97
N THR A 155 12.90 -1.01 -2.77
CA THR A 155 13.42 0.03 -3.66
C THR A 155 14.95 0.02 -3.68
N ALA A 156 15.57 -0.02 -2.51
CA ALA A 156 17.02 -0.08 -2.38
C ALA A 156 17.61 -1.32 -3.06
N ALA A 157 17.01 -2.49 -2.82
CA ALA A 157 17.40 -3.73 -3.47
C ALA A 157 17.23 -3.69 -5.00
N THR A 158 16.18 -3.06 -5.51
CA THR A 158 15.95 -2.93 -6.96
C THR A 158 16.98 -1.99 -7.60
N LEU A 159 17.24 -0.85 -6.97
CA LEU A 159 18.14 0.16 -7.51
C LEU A 159 19.61 -0.26 -7.42
N SER A 160 20.00 -1.08 -6.44
CA SER A 160 21.39 -1.53 -6.27
C SER A 160 21.93 -2.36 -7.44
N ALA A 161 21.05 -2.94 -8.26
CA ALA A 161 21.47 -3.67 -9.46
C ALA A 161 22.25 -2.82 -10.47
N ARG A 162 22.08 -1.49 -10.46
CA ARG A 162 22.68 -0.56 -11.43
C ARG A 162 23.30 0.68 -10.79
N HIS A 163 23.10 0.91 -9.50
CA HIS A 163 23.42 2.16 -8.81
C HIS A 163 24.12 1.90 -7.47
N GLN A 164 24.78 2.94 -6.94
CA GLN A 164 25.31 2.95 -5.59
C GLN A 164 24.21 3.42 -4.65
N VAL A 165 23.70 2.53 -3.79
CA VAL A 165 22.55 2.83 -2.95
C VAL A 165 22.93 2.90 -1.48
N THR A 166 22.57 3.99 -0.83
CA THR A 166 22.58 4.16 0.62
C THR A 166 21.15 4.20 1.13
N LEU A 167 20.75 3.22 1.92
CA LEU A 167 19.47 3.15 2.60
C LEU A 167 19.64 3.71 4.01
N VAL A 168 18.85 4.72 4.38
CA VAL A 168 18.93 5.36 5.70
C VAL A 168 17.62 5.24 6.46
N ASP A 169 17.70 5.02 7.77
CA ASP A 169 16.53 5.07 8.66
C ASP A 169 16.89 5.72 9.99
N MET A 170 15.90 6.30 10.67
CA MET A 170 16.02 6.80 12.04
C MET A 170 16.02 5.68 13.10
N LEU A 171 15.71 4.46 12.70
CA LEU A 171 15.73 3.26 13.55
C LEU A 171 17.05 2.49 13.36
N ASP A 172 17.33 1.60 14.31
CA ASP A 172 18.60 0.88 14.44
C ASP A 172 18.81 -0.23 13.38
N ARG A 173 17.76 -0.63 12.66
CA ARG A 173 17.82 -1.73 11.68
C ARG A 173 16.71 -1.62 10.62
N PRO A 174 16.88 -2.22 9.43
CA PRO A 174 15.82 -2.30 8.44
C PRO A 174 14.68 -3.17 8.99
N LEU A 175 13.45 -2.88 8.58
CA LEU A 175 12.25 -3.59 9.05
C LEU A 175 12.12 -3.62 10.58
N ALA A 176 12.57 -2.59 11.29
CA ALA A 176 12.64 -2.55 12.75
C ALA A 176 11.28 -2.78 13.47
N ARG A 177 10.16 -2.59 12.78
CA ARG A 177 8.80 -2.83 13.28
C ARG A 177 8.33 -4.28 13.09
N PHE A 178 9.17 -5.12 12.50
CA PHE A 178 8.91 -6.53 12.26
C PHE A 178 9.75 -7.39 13.22
N LEU A 179 9.65 -8.71 13.08
CA LEU A 179 10.45 -9.64 13.86
C LEU A 179 11.95 -9.40 13.63
N PRO A 180 12.79 -9.48 14.68
CA PRO A 180 14.25 -9.32 14.55
C PRO A 180 14.86 -10.18 13.45
N ARG A 181 14.43 -11.44 13.32
CA ARG A 181 14.89 -12.36 12.27
C ARG A 181 14.62 -11.85 10.84
N LEU A 182 13.52 -11.12 10.62
CA LEU A 182 13.24 -10.50 9.31
C LEU A 182 14.18 -9.33 9.05
N SER A 183 14.49 -8.54 10.08
CA SER A 183 15.50 -7.47 10.00
C SER A 183 16.88 -8.01 9.67
N GLU A 184 17.29 -9.09 10.33
CA GLU A 184 18.58 -9.76 10.09
C GLU A 184 18.67 -10.29 8.65
N ALA A 185 17.64 -11.00 8.18
CA ALA A 185 17.58 -11.51 6.81
C ALA A 185 17.59 -10.37 5.77
N ALA A 186 16.84 -9.29 6.02
CA ALA A 186 16.82 -8.12 5.14
C ALA A 186 18.19 -7.42 5.10
N LEU A 187 18.82 -7.23 6.26
CA LEU A 187 20.14 -6.58 6.37
C LEU A 187 21.22 -7.40 5.64
N ALA A 188 21.25 -8.72 5.84
CA ALA A 188 22.18 -9.62 5.14
C ALA A 188 21.97 -9.55 3.62
N THR A 189 20.72 -9.66 3.16
CA THR A 189 20.38 -9.58 1.73
C THR A 189 20.78 -8.23 1.12
N LEU A 190 20.48 -7.13 1.79
CA LEU A 190 20.85 -5.79 1.31
C LEU A 190 22.38 -5.65 1.21
N GLY A 191 23.13 -6.17 2.20
CA GLY A 191 24.60 -6.18 2.16
C GLY A 191 25.15 -6.99 1.00
N GLU A 192 24.61 -8.19 0.72
CA GLU A 192 24.96 -9.03 -0.44
C GLU A 192 24.69 -8.33 -1.77
N LEU A 193 23.64 -7.48 -1.81
CA LEU A 193 23.30 -6.67 -3.00
C LEU A 193 24.11 -5.38 -3.10
N GLY A 194 25.05 -5.13 -2.17
CA GLY A 194 25.91 -3.94 -2.17
C GLY A 194 25.21 -2.66 -1.69
N VAL A 195 24.05 -2.75 -1.01
CA VAL A 195 23.38 -1.62 -0.39
C VAL A 195 24.06 -1.28 0.92
N THR A 196 24.47 -0.02 1.09
CA THR A 196 24.93 0.50 2.38
C THR A 196 23.74 0.87 3.23
N PHE A 197 23.57 0.24 4.40
CA PHE A 197 22.55 0.64 5.36
C PHE A 197 23.17 1.51 6.46
N LEU A 198 22.57 2.68 6.73
CA LEU A 198 22.93 3.57 7.84
C LEU A 198 21.74 3.63 8.80
N ALA A 199 21.99 3.19 10.03
CA ALA A 199 21.04 3.23 11.15
C ALA A 199 21.10 4.57 11.88
N ASP A 200 20.06 4.88 12.67
CA ASP A 200 20.02 6.04 13.57
C ASP A 200 20.30 7.37 12.87
N VAL A 201 19.90 7.48 11.60
CA VAL A 201 20.13 8.68 10.78
C VAL A 201 19.03 9.71 11.04
N GLN A 202 19.41 10.83 11.64
CA GLN A 202 18.55 11.99 11.76
C GLN A 202 18.85 12.98 10.63
N ILE A 203 17.97 13.03 9.62
CA ILE A 203 18.08 13.99 8.51
C ILE A 203 17.57 15.35 8.97
N THR A 204 18.35 16.40 8.74
CA THR A 204 18.02 17.76 9.12
C THR A 204 17.57 18.61 7.93
N GLU A 205 18.13 18.35 6.74
CA GLU A 205 17.86 19.10 5.51
C GLU A 205 18.23 18.27 4.27
N ILE A 206 17.59 18.59 3.14
CA ILE A 206 17.94 18.08 1.82
C ILE A 206 18.21 19.29 0.92
N GLU A 207 19.47 19.51 0.58
CA GLU A 207 19.92 20.65 -0.21
C GLU A 207 20.22 20.25 -1.65
N ARG A 208 19.69 21.01 -2.62
CA ARG A 208 20.08 20.85 -4.03
C ARG A 208 21.48 21.41 -4.24
N ASN A 209 22.35 20.63 -4.88
CA ASN A 209 23.71 21.02 -5.21
C ASN A 209 24.01 20.73 -6.68
N GLY A 210 23.83 21.72 -7.53
CA GLY A 210 23.97 21.55 -8.98
C GLY A 210 22.98 20.54 -9.54
N ALA A 211 23.51 19.48 -10.17
CA ALA A 211 22.68 18.39 -10.73
C ALA A 211 22.30 17.30 -9.70
N GLY A 212 22.83 17.37 -8.46
CA GLY A 212 22.58 16.41 -7.40
C GLY A 212 21.97 17.02 -6.16
N SER A 213 22.12 16.32 -5.04
CA SER A 213 21.64 16.74 -3.72
C SER A 213 22.65 16.36 -2.64
N VAL A 214 22.55 17.04 -1.50
CA VAL A 214 23.24 16.72 -0.26
C VAL A 214 22.18 16.48 0.81
N VAL A 215 22.13 15.28 1.36
CA VAL A 215 21.30 14.96 2.53
C VAL A 215 22.13 15.24 3.78
N ARG A 216 21.76 16.30 4.49
CA ARG A 216 22.43 16.68 5.73
C ARG A 216 21.90 15.88 6.90
N THR A 217 22.79 15.33 7.70
CA THR A 217 22.42 14.53 8.86
C THR A 217 23.09 15.07 10.14
N ALA A 218 22.40 14.93 11.26
CA ALA A 218 22.95 15.28 12.57
C ALA A 218 23.95 14.24 13.10
N THR A 219 23.93 13.01 12.57
CA THR A 219 24.62 11.84 13.17
C THR A 219 25.70 11.23 12.28
N HIS A 220 25.59 11.33 10.94
CA HIS A 220 26.46 10.60 9.99
C HIS A 220 27.20 11.51 8.99
N GLY A 221 27.17 12.84 9.23
CA GLY A 221 27.72 13.78 8.25
C GLY A 221 26.84 13.92 7.00
N ASP A 222 27.37 14.58 6.00
CA ASP A 222 26.67 14.92 4.77
C ASP A 222 26.75 13.76 3.75
N LEU A 223 25.62 13.38 3.19
CA LEU A 223 25.53 12.33 2.15
C LEU A 223 25.30 13.00 0.79
N ALA A 224 26.36 13.11 -0.01
CA ALA A 224 26.27 13.62 -1.38
C ALA A 224 25.71 12.54 -2.32
N CYS A 225 24.66 12.86 -3.07
CA CYS A 225 23.97 11.93 -3.95
C CYS A 225 23.42 12.61 -5.21
N ASP A 226 23.05 11.82 -6.20
CA ASP A 226 22.47 12.30 -7.45
C ASP A 226 20.93 12.31 -7.37
N VAL A 227 20.34 11.35 -6.62
CA VAL A 227 18.89 11.21 -6.42
C VAL A 227 18.60 10.88 -4.96
N VAL A 228 17.57 11.53 -4.40
CA VAL A 228 17.00 11.18 -3.09
C VAL A 228 15.60 10.60 -3.31
N VAL A 229 15.31 9.45 -2.70
CA VAL A 229 14.03 8.76 -2.79
C VAL A 229 13.41 8.68 -1.41
N SER A 230 12.15 9.11 -1.26
CA SER A 230 11.40 8.94 -0.01
C SER A 230 10.57 7.67 -0.05
N ALA A 231 10.77 6.82 0.97
CA ALA A 231 9.93 5.68 1.29
C ALA A 231 9.46 5.75 2.76
N ALA A 232 9.42 6.95 3.34
CA ALA A 232 9.14 7.19 4.75
C ALA A 232 7.68 7.58 4.97
N GLY A 233 6.96 6.73 5.70
CA GLY A 233 5.61 7.00 6.18
C GLY A 233 4.52 6.90 5.12
N PHE A 234 3.28 6.88 5.60
CA PHE A 234 2.08 6.93 4.77
C PHE A 234 0.94 7.65 5.51
N ARG A 235 -0.04 8.13 4.78
CA ARG A 235 -1.28 8.74 5.29
C ARG A 235 -2.44 8.33 4.41
N THR A 236 -3.66 8.40 4.94
CA THR A 236 -4.87 8.35 4.13
C THR A 236 -5.21 9.76 3.65
N SER A 237 -5.79 9.86 2.46
CA SER A 237 -6.41 11.09 1.96
C SER A 237 -7.93 10.91 2.01
N LEU A 238 -8.52 11.28 3.12
CA LEU A 238 -9.96 11.12 3.39
C LEU A 238 -10.64 12.49 3.44
N PRO A 239 -11.86 12.63 2.92
CA PRO A 239 -12.67 13.79 3.18
C PRO A 239 -13.05 13.87 4.67
N GLU A 240 -13.31 15.07 5.16
CA GLU A 240 -13.64 15.31 6.57
C GLU A 240 -14.85 14.51 7.04
N THR A 241 -15.79 14.25 6.15
CA THR A 241 -16.98 13.42 6.41
C THR A 241 -16.66 11.95 6.69
N LEU A 242 -15.55 11.43 6.21
CA LEU A 242 -15.07 10.05 6.49
C LEU A 242 -14.05 9.99 7.62
N ALA A 243 -13.41 11.09 7.95
CA ALA A 243 -12.42 11.21 9.03
C ALA A 243 -12.64 12.53 9.79
N PRO A 244 -13.72 12.66 10.57
CA PRO A 244 -14.03 13.87 11.32
C PRO A 244 -12.95 14.20 12.36
N ASP A 245 -12.29 13.20 12.89
CA ASP A 245 -11.00 13.36 13.57
C ASP A 245 -9.88 13.21 12.54
N ARG A 246 -9.24 14.32 12.15
CA ARG A 246 -8.11 14.36 11.22
C ARG A 246 -6.90 13.53 11.67
N ARG A 247 -6.93 12.95 12.86
CA ARG A 247 -5.96 12.00 13.39
C ARG A 247 -6.28 10.56 12.97
N SER A 248 -7.52 10.27 12.58
CA SER A 248 -7.88 8.94 12.08
C SER A 248 -7.20 8.71 10.72
N LEU A 249 -6.44 7.63 10.63
CA LEU A 249 -5.81 7.18 9.39
C LEU A 249 -6.71 6.24 8.60
N THR A 250 -7.92 5.94 9.08
CA THR A 250 -8.81 4.94 8.47
C THR A 250 -10.28 5.33 8.60
N VAL A 251 -11.07 4.87 7.66
CA VAL A 251 -12.54 4.90 7.69
C VAL A 251 -13.04 3.70 8.49
N ASP A 252 -13.95 3.96 9.42
CA ASP A 252 -14.61 2.91 10.19
C ASP A 252 -15.72 2.26 9.38
N VAL A 253 -15.63 0.95 9.17
CA VAL A 253 -16.65 0.16 8.48
C VAL A 253 -17.17 -0.98 9.36
N ASP A 254 -18.39 -1.45 9.04
CA ASP A 254 -18.95 -2.67 9.63
C ASP A 254 -18.43 -3.95 8.93
N GLY A 255 -18.94 -5.12 9.34
CA GLY A 255 -18.54 -6.39 8.76
C GLY A 255 -18.89 -6.55 7.27
N SER A 256 -19.82 -5.76 6.76
CA SER A 256 -20.17 -5.69 5.34
C SER A 256 -19.48 -4.54 4.61
N LEU A 257 -18.44 -3.96 5.19
CA LEU A 257 -17.69 -2.83 4.64
C LEU A 257 -18.54 -1.57 4.38
N ARG A 258 -19.70 -1.43 5.03
CA ARG A 258 -20.50 -0.20 5.03
C ARG A 258 -19.85 0.80 5.96
N VAL A 259 -19.76 2.05 5.52
CA VAL A 259 -19.24 3.14 6.38
C VAL A 259 -20.20 3.39 7.51
N VAL A 260 -19.70 3.37 8.74
CA VAL A 260 -20.55 3.55 9.94
C VAL A 260 -21.18 4.94 9.92
N GLY A 261 -22.50 4.97 10.01
CA GLY A 261 -23.30 6.21 10.05
C GLY A 261 -23.62 6.84 8.70
N LEU A 262 -23.27 6.21 7.57
CA LEU A 262 -23.59 6.69 6.23
C LEU A 262 -24.32 5.60 5.43
N GLU A 263 -25.55 5.90 4.99
CA GLU A 263 -26.34 5.00 4.16
C GLU A 263 -25.81 5.01 2.72
N GLY A 264 -25.77 3.85 2.05
CA GLY A 264 -25.33 3.73 0.66
C GLY A 264 -23.85 3.98 0.42
N VAL A 265 -23.05 4.19 1.49
CA VAL A 265 -21.61 4.44 1.41
C VAL A 265 -20.84 3.24 1.95
N PHE A 266 -19.90 2.76 1.16
CA PHE A 266 -19.00 1.66 1.47
C PHE A 266 -17.54 2.12 1.37
N ALA A 267 -16.61 1.38 2.00
CA ALA A 267 -15.20 1.64 1.80
C ALA A 267 -14.40 0.33 1.78
N CYS A 268 -13.25 0.33 1.09
CA CYS A 268 -12.38 -0.85 0.98
C CYS A 268 -10.91 -0.48 0.76
N GLY A 269 -10.04 -1.46 0.90
CA GLY A 269 -8.60 -1.31 0.72
C GLY A 269 -7.91 -0.70 1.93
N ASP A 270 -6.74 -0.11 1.69
CA ASP A 270 -5.82 0.32 2.74
C ASP A 270 -6.35 1.47 3.61
N CYS A 271 -7.45 2.13 3.19
CA CYS A 271 -8.05 3.25 3.92
C CYS A 271 -9.07 2.86 4.97
N ILE A 272 -9.36 1.58 5.19
CA ILE A 272 -10.38 1.14 6.15
C ILE A 272 -9.82 0.53 7.43
N ALA A 273 -10.63 0.60 8.50
CA ALA A 273 -10.53 -0.28 9.65
C ALA A 273 -11.84 -1.05 9.79
N PHE A 274 -11.77 -2.37 9.85
CA PHE A 274 -12.91 -3.28 9.85
C PHE A 274 -12.91 -4.21 11.07
N PRO A 275 -14.08 -4.72 11.52
CA PRO A 275 -14.15 -5.69 12.61
C PRO A 275 -13.73 -7.07 12.10
N HIS A 276 -12.78 -7.70 12.80
CA HIS A 276 -12.35 -9.07 12.53
C HIS A 276 -12.67 -9.96 13.75
N PRO A 277 -13.28 -11.15 13.57
CA PRO A 277 -13.73 -11.99 14.68
C PRO A 277 -12.60 -12.46 15.62
N ARG A 278 -11.38 -12.64 15.07
CA ARG A 278 -10.21 -13.10 15.84
C ARG A 278 -9.41 -11.94 16.44
N TYR A 279 -9.23 -10.84 15.69
CA TYR A 279 -8.26 -9.80 16.01
C TYR A 279 -8.90 -8.49 16.45
N GLY A 280 -10.23 -8.44 16.55
CA GLY A 280 -10.94 -7.20 16.84
C GLY A 280 -10.91 -6.23 15.65
N ARG A 281 -10.61 -4.95 15.89
CA ARG A 281 -10.58 -3.95 14.84
C ARG A 281 -9.23 -3.93 14.12
N LEU A 282 -9.23 -4.14 12.80
CA LEU A 282 -8.04 -4.23 11.97
C LEU A 282 -7.97 -3.13 10.90
N ALA A 283 -6.76 -2.61 10.69
CA ALA A 283 -6.36 -1.85 9.51
C ALA A 283 -5.13 -2.54 8.89
N ILE A 284 -5.25 -3.01 7.65
CA ILE A 284 -4.22 -3.82 6.98
C ILE A 284 -3.86 -3.17 5.65
N PRO A 285 -2.88 -2.29 5.61
CA PRO A 285 -2.45 -1.66 4.36
C PRO A 285 -1.58 -2.65 3.55
N HIS A 286 -2.23 -3.55 2.83
CA HIS A 286 -1.54 -4.53 2.00
C HIS A 286 -2.37 -4.98 0.80
N TRP A 287 -1.67 -5.39 -0.27
CA TRP A 287 -2.25 -5.79 -1.55
C TRP A 287 -3.34 -6.87 -1.45
N ASP A 288 -3.10 -7.94 -0.67
CA ASP A 288 -4.07 -9.04 -0.51
C ASP A 288 -5.38 -8.54 0.13
N HIS A 289 -5.27 -7.69 1.16
CA HIS A 289 -6.42 -7.05 1.77
C HIS A 289 -7.13 -6.11 0.78
N ALA A 290 -6.38 -5.29 0.04
CA ALA A 290 -6.96 -4.38 -0.95
C ALA A 290 -7.76 -5.14 -2.02
N LEU A 291 -7.22 -6.22 -2.58
CA LEU A 291 -7.88 -7.04 -3.57
C LEU A 291 -9.18 -7.66 -3.03
N HIS A 292 -9.11 -8.28 -1.85
CA HIS A 292 -10.24 -9.05 -1.30
C HIS A 292 -11.31 -8.16 -0.67
N SER A 293 -10.93 -7.07 0.00
CA SER A 293 -11.90 -6.10 0.52
C SER A 293 -12.60 -5.34 -0.63
N GLY A 294 -11.91 -5.09 -1.75
CA GLY A 294 -12.54 -4.52 -2.94
C GLY A 294 -13.62 -5.41 -3.51
N ARG A 295 -13.37 -6.71 -3.66
CA ARG A 295 -14.37 -7.70 -4.09
C ARG A 295 -15.53 -7.80 -3.10
N GLN A 296 -15.23 -7.86 -1.82
CA GLN A 296 -16.24 -7.90 -0.76
C GLN A 296 -17.11 -6.64 -0.73
N ALA A 297 -16.54 -5.46 -0.95
CA ALA A 297 -17.32 -4.22 -1.03
C ALA A 297 -18.32 -4.28 -2.20
N ALA A 298 -17.93 -4.84 -3.34
CA ALA A 298 -18.86 -5.07 -4.46
C ALA A 298 -19.98 -6.04 -4.09
N ASP A 299 -19.65 -7.19 -3.45
CA ASP A 299 -20.65 -8.16 -3.01
C ASP A 299 -21.60 -7.52 -1.97
N SER A 300 -21.11 -6.65 -1.10
CA SER A 300 -21.94 -5.89 -0.15
C SER A 300 -22.84 -4.83 -0.82
N VAL A 301 -22.33 -4.16 -1.86
CA VAL A 301 -23.14 -3.25 -2.71
C VAL A 301 -24.26 -4.01 -3.41
N LEU A 302 -24.03 -5.25 -3.80
CA LEU A 302 -25.02 -6.13 -4.45
C LEU A 302 -25.98 -6.81 -3.45
N ASP A 303 -25.78 -6.58 -2.14
CA ASP A 303 -26.48 -7.29 -1.06
C ASP A 303 -26.36 -8.83 -1.14
N ILE A 304 -25.16 -9.31 -1.58
CA ILE A 304 -24.78 -10.71 -1.64
C ILE A 304 -23.51 -10.97 -0.82
N GLY A 305 -23.30 -12.20 -0.40
CA GLY A 305 -22.11 -12.60 0.36
C GLY A 305 -22.23 -12.48 1.86
N GLU A 306 -21.15 -12.87 2.54
CA GLU A 306 -21.04 -12.88 4.00
C GLU A 306 -20.21 -11.69 4.50
N ALA A 307 -20.06 -11.57 5.82
CA ALA A 307 -19.21 -10.55 6.42
C ALA A 307 -17.74 -10.77 6.06
N TYR A 308 -17.01 -9.69 5.88
CA TYR A 308 -15.57 -9.71 5.59
C TYR A 308 -14.76 -10.10 6.84
N HIS A 309 -14.08 -11.24 6.77
CA HIS A 309 -13.29 -11.79 7.89
C HIS A 309 -11.98 -12.44 7.45
N ARG A 310 -11.38 -11.92 6.36
CA ARG A 310 -10.14 -12.48 5.83
C ARG A 310 -8.97 -12.29 6.80
N ASP A 311 -8.29 -13.38 7.14
CA ASP A 311 -7.07 -13.32 7.94
C ASP A 311 -5.99 -12.46 7.25
N PRO A 312 -5.23 -11.66 8.01
CA PRO A 312 -4.12 -10.88 7.47
C PRO A 312 -3.11 -11.75 6.72
N TYR A 313 -2.72 -11.32 5.54
CA TYR A 313 -1.61 -11.90 4.80
C TYR A 313 -0.82 -10.79 4.14
N PHE A 314 0.49 -10.81 4.29
CA PHE A 314 1.37 -9.93 3.52
C PHE A 314 2.57 -10.68 2.96
N PHE A 315 3.17 -10.10 1.93
CA PHE A 315 4.45 -10.52 1.36
C PHE A 315 5.28 -9.31 0.98
N SER A 316 6.59 -9.49 0.98
CA SER A 316 7.56 -8.52 0.46
C SER A 316 8.70 -9.26 -0.23
N ASP A 317 9.18 -8.70 -1.34
CA ASP A 317 10.32 -9.24 -2.09
C ASP A 317 11.46 -8.21 -2.07
N ILE A 318 12.51 -8.47 -1.30
CA ILE A 318 13.72 -7.65 -1.18
C ILE A 318 14.83 -8.34 -1.98
N GLY A 319 14.95 -8.01 -3.27
CA GLY A 319 15.80 -8.78 -4.18
C GLY A 319 15.42 -10.27 -4.18
N PRO A 320 16.34 -11.19 -3.81
CA PRO A 320 16.04 -12.62 -3.74
C PRO A 320 15.30 -13.04 -2.48
N LEU A 321 15.23 -12.19 -1.46
CA LEU A 321 14.54 -12.51 -0.20
C LEU A 321 13.04 -12.28 -0.34
N ARG A 322 12.26 -13.36 -0.22
CA ARG A 322 10.80 -13.28 -0.12
C ARG A 322 10.36 -13.51 1.31
N ILE A 323 9.73 -12.52 1.90
CA ILE A 323 9.10 -12.55 3.22
C ILE A 323 7.61 -12.79 3.06
N GLN A 324 7.04 -13.72 3.82
CA GLN A 324 5.60 -13.95 3.85
C GLN A 324 5.13 -14.13 5.29
N GLN A 325 3.94 -13.60 5.61
CA GLN A 325 3.30 -13.75 6.91
C GLN A 325 1.80 -13.93 6.76
N VAL A 326 1.24 -14.86 7.52
CA VAL A 326 -0.21 -15.05 7.72
C VAL A 326 -0.51 -14.73 9.18
N GLY A 327 -1.61 -14.04 9.45
CA GLY A 327 -1.99 -13.60 10.80
C GLY A 327 -1.24 -12.35 11.29
N LEU A 328 -1.37 -12.04 12.58
CA LEU A 328 -0.78 -10.85 13.23
C LEU A 328 0.38 -11.22 14.15
N ALA A 329 1.58 -10.79 13.78
CA ALA A 329 2.78 -10.98 14.60
C ALA A 329 2.77 -10.15 15.90
N ALA A 330 2.04 -9.03 15.92
CA ALA A 330 1.98 -8.15 17.09
C ALA A 330 1.34 -8.80 18.34
N ASP A 331 0.49 -9.81 18.14
CA ASP A 331 -0.18 -10.52 19.20
C ASP A 331 0.66 -11.69 19.76
N ALA A 332 1.77 -12.04 19.13
CA ALA A 332 2.63 -13.14 19.52
C ALA A 332 3.57 -12.75 20.65
N VAL A 333 3.59 -13.55 21.71
CA VAL A 333 4.51 -13.41 22.86
C VAL A 333 5.64 -14.44 22.84
N GLU A 334 5.46 -15.53 22.11
CA GLU A 334 6.46 -16.60 21.92
C GLU A 334 6.57 -16.96 20.43
N TRP A 335 7.79 -17.27 19.99
CA TRP A 335 8.07 -17.70 18.62
C TRP A 335 8.85 -19.00 18.62
N ARG A 336 8.42 -19.97 17.80
CA ARG A 336 9.12 -21.25 17.59
C ARG A 336 9.40 -21.40 16.10
N ASP A 337 10.58 -21.90 15.78
CA ASP A 337 10.94 -22.33 14.42
C ASP A 337 10.57 -23.81 14.27
N ASP A 338 9.64 -24.10 13.39
CA ASP A 338 9.24 -25.44 13.02
C ASP A 338 9.50 -25.65 11.53
N ASP A 339 10.65 -26.26 11.24
CA ASP A 339 11.12 -26.54 9.88
C ASP A 339 11.05 -25.29 8.94
N GLY A 340 11.52 -24.14 9.43
CA GLY A 340 11.56 -22.88 8.69
C GLY A 340 10.24 -22.09 8.66
N LEU A 341 9.18 -22.56 9.35
CA LEU A 341 8.04 -21.75 9.72
C LEU A 341 8.24 -21.16 11.10
N LEU A 342 8.27 -19.85 11.20
CA LEU A 342 8.25 -19.14 12.47
C LEU A 342 6.80 -19.03 12.95
N ILE A 343 6.44 -19.81 13.94
CA ILE A 343 5.09 -19.87 14.51
C ILE A 343 5.03 -18.99 15.72
N GLY A 344 4.24 -17.93 15.66
CA GLY A 344 3.97 -17.01 16.77
C GLY A 344 2.74 -17.43 17.55
N ARG A 345 2.84 -17.41 18.90
CA ARG A 345 1.76 -17.77 19.82
C ARG A 345 1.51 -16.66 20.83
N ASP A 346 0.24 -16.47 21.20
CA ASP A 346 -0.16 -15.56 22.27
C ASP A 346 0.03 -16.19 23.67
N ALA A 347 -0.31 -15.44 24.71
CA ALA A 347 -0.22 -15.89 26.11
C ALA A 347 -1.15 -17.08 26.44
N GLN A 348 -2.09 -17.42 25.59
CA GLN A 348 -2.98 -18.58 25.71
C GLN A 348 -2.54 -19.76 24.81
N ASP A 349 -1.30 -19.74 24.30
CA ASP A 349 -0.70 -20.74 23.40
C ASP A 349 -1.43 -20.86 22.02
N ARG A 350 -2.26 -19.89 21.63
CA ARG A 350 -2.94 -19.89 20.33
C ARG A 350 -2.02 -19.33 19.27
N ILE A 351 -1.98 -19.95 18.09
CA ILE A 351 -1.20 -19.42 16.96
C ILE A 351 -1.84 -18.11 16.48
N THR A 352 -1.08 -17.03 16.49
CA THR A 352 -1.51 -15.70 16.02
C THR A 352 -0.90 -15.32 14.69
N ALA A 353 0.29 -15.84 14.38
CA ALA A 353 0.95 -15.60 13.10
C ALA A 353 1.86 -16.77 12.71
N VAL A 354 2.06 -16.92 11.41
CA VAL A 354 3.07 -17.80 10.81
C VAL A 354 3.87 -16.98 9.80
N VAL A 355 5.19 -16.93 10.00
CA VAL A 355 6.13 -16.19 9.15
C VAL A 355 7.08 -17.17 8.49
N PHE A 356 7.38 -16.99 7.20
CA PHE A 356 8.31 -17.84 6.47
C PHE A 356 9.05 -17.06 5.38
N LEU A 357 10.27 -17.52 5.10
CA LEU A 357 11.18 -16.91 4.14
C LEU A 357 11.42 -17.85 2.97
N ASN A 358 11.40 -17.30 1.74
CA ASN A 358 11.74 -18.01 0.49
C ASN A 358 10.98 -19.33 0.25
N ALA A 359 9.81 -19.50 0.87
CA ALA A 359 9.04 -20.76 0.82
C ALA A 359 7.57 -20.53 0.40
N PRO A 360 7.29 -19.92 -0.79
CA PRO A 360 5.93 -19.57 -1.18
C PRO A 360 4.97 -20.77 -1.29
N ALA A 361 5.49 -21.97 -1.52
CA ALA A 361 4.69 -23.21 -1.56
C ALA A 361 4.05 -23.55 -0.20
N ARG A 362 4.61 -23.05 0.91
CA ARG A 362 4.12 -23.31 2.28
C ARG A 362 2.96 -22.39 2.72
N LEU A 363 2.52 -21.47 1.85
CA LEU A 363 1.42 -20.54 2.19
C LEU A 363 0.14 -21.26 2.62
N ARG A 364 -0.20 -22.36 1.97
CA ARG A 364 -1.39 -23.16 2.34
C ARG A 364 -1.23 -23.76 3.72
N GLU A 365 -0.09 -24.38 4.01
CA GLU A 365 0.23 -24.96 5.33
C GLU A 365 0.16 -23.88 6.42
N ALA A 366 0.75 -22.71 6.21
CA ALA A 366 0.71 -21.61 7.16
C ALA A 366 -0.73 -21.14 7.46
N ARG A 367 -1.60 -21.10 6.43
CA ARG A 367 -3.03 -20.79 6.61
C ARG A 367 -3.77 -21.89 7.37
N ASP A 368 -3.49 -23.14 7.07
CA ASP A 368 -4.12 -24.30 7.72
C ASP A 368 -3.72 -24.34 9.22
N LEU A 369 -2.45 -24.07 9.57
CA LEU A 369 -1.98 -23.92 10.95
C LEU A 369 -2.71 -22.79 11.69
N LEU A 370 -2.83 -21.63 11.07
CA LEU A 370 -3.55 -20.50 11.65
C LEU A 370 -5.03 -20.81 11.86
N ALA A 371 -5.69 -21.46 10.88
CA ALA A 371 -7.10 -21.84 10.95
C ALA A 371 -7.37 -22.94 12.01
N ALA A 372 -6.48 -23.90 12.18
CA ALA A 372 -6.61 -24.96 13.19
C ALA A 372 -6.61 -24.40 14.61
N ALA A 373 -5.92 -23.29 14.87
CA ALA A 373 -5.89 -22.61 16.14
C ALA A 373 -7.18 -21.84 16.50
N THR A 374 -8.16 -21.78 15.58
CA THR A 374 -9.46 -21.09 15.77
C THR A 374 -10.60 -22.02 16.10
N ARG A 375 -10.39 -23.33 16.03
CA ARG A 375 -11.44 -24.30 16.44
C ARG A 375 -11.50 -24.35 17.96
N PRO A 376 -12.70 -24.13 18.55
CA PRO A 376 -12.89 -24.17 20.01
C PRO A 376 -12.61 -25.55 20.58
#